data_eed861d04af3b4331aea29d9bbbdfe64
#
_entry.id   eed861d04af3b4331aea29d9bbbdfe64
#
_cell.length_a   1.000
_cell.length_b   1.000
_cell.length_c   1.000
_cell.angle_alpha   90.00
_cell.angle_beta   90.00
_cell.angle_gamma   90.00
#
_symmetry.space_group_name_H-M   'P 1'
#
loop_
_entity.id
_entity.type
_entity.pdbx_description
1 polymer ?
#
loop_
_entity_poly.entity_id
_entity_poly.type
_entity_poly.pdbx_seq_one_letter_code
_entity_poly.pdbx_strand_id
1 'polypeptide(L)'
;DKAININQNYLEAISNKANILSLQKKYENSLIELNKIYNQNPGFHNLLQNIIENKMSIFDWENFDYLKKLIKKKILENKIFIDPLFIYYLFDNPGLQKNNVNNFINDKFKNFSKTNLKRNKTKNDKIKIGYFSGDFYDHPVLHIMTNIFKNHDKFNFEIYAFSHTPIEKNNHWKELVVGYFKKFYEISNMSDENIFRLVEKEKIDIAIDLSGLTKYSRTSIFYNRVAPIQVSYLGYPGTMGLKSMDYIIADSIVIPKVDQKHYLEKVTYLPRCYIPSSNELLSKKSNKKFSRSDLNLPEREIVFCAFHNPHKINPEIFNVWVKILKRTKKSVLWIKSNNKTAKKNLRYQAEESGLNPERIVFA
;
A
#
# COMPACT_ATOMS: atom_id res chain seq x y z
N ASP A 1 18.14 22.67 -1.60
CA ASP A 1 18.55 23.85 -0.82
C ASP A 1 18.89 25.05 -1.70
N LYS A 2 19.66 24.93 -2.82
CA LYS A 2 20.02 26.08 -3.69
C LYS A 2 18.79 26.85 -4.20
N ALA A 3 17.75 26.17 -4.68
CA ALA A 3 16.53 26.81 -5.16
C ALA A 3 15.79 27.58 -4.05
N ILE A 4 15.77 27.05 -2.82
CA ILE A 4 15.17 27.71 -1.64
C ILE A 4 16.00 28.89 -1.21
N ASN A 5 17.34 28.86 -1.33
CA ASN A 5 18.22 29.99 -1.04
C ASN A 5 18.00 31.16 -2.02
N ILE A 6 17.67 30.87 -3.29
CA ILE A 6 17.37 31.89 -4.30
C ILE A 6 15.96 32.47 -4.08
N ASN A 7 14.97 31.62 -3.78
CA ASN A 7 13.60 32.02 -3.50
C ASN A 7 13.06 31.25 -2.29
N GLN A 8 13.04 31.91 -1.13
CA GLN A 8 12.60 31.30 0.13
C GLN A 8 11.10 30.93 0.15
N ASN A 9 10.31 31.43 -0.79
CA ASN A 9 8.88 31.17 -0.93
C ASN A 9 8.59 30.17 -2.08
N TYR A 10 9.60 29.46 -2.61
CA TYR A 10 9.38 28.47 -3.66
C TYR A 10 8.81 27.18 -3.05
N LEU A 11 7.48 27.11 -2.96
CA LEU A 11 6.74 26.08 -2.22
C LEU A 11 7.03 24.68 -2.75
N GLU A 12 7.19 24.48 -4.07
CA GLU A 12 7.53 23.19 -4.68
C GLU A 12 8.91 22.69 -4.22
N ALA A 13 9.90 23.58 -4.14
CA ALA A 13 11.23 23.21 -3.67
C ALA A 13 11.22 22.85 -2.17
N ILE A 14 10.43 23.59 -1.36
CA ILE A 14 10.25 23.30 0.07
C ILE A 14 9.52 21.95 0.24
N SER A 15 8.48 21.68 -0.55
CA SER A 15 7.75 20.41 -0.55
C SER A 15 8.65 19.24 -0.92
N ASN A 16 9.48 19.38 -1.96
CA ASN A 16 10.44 18.35 -2.35
C ASN A 16 11.48 18.09 -1.26
N LYS A 17 11.98 19.14 -0.59
CA LYS A 17 12.88 18.99 0.56
C LYS A 17 12.19 18.24 1.70
N ALA A 18 10.96 18.60 2.04
CA ALA A 18 10.18 17.92 3.08
C ALA A 18 9.99 16.43 2.75
N ASN A 19 9.67 16.11 1.49
CA ASN A 19 9.52 14.73 1.05
C ASN A 19 10.84 13.93 1.18
N ILE A 20 11.98 14.52 0.80
CA ILE A 20 13.30 13.88 0.97
C ILE A 20 13.59 13.64 2.45
N LEU A 21 13.32 14.62 3.32
CA LEU A 21 13.49 14.47 4.76
C LEU A 21 12.61 13.34 5.33
N SER A 22 11.37 13.24 4.89
CA SER A 22 10.45 12.15 5.26
C SER A 22 11.00 10.78 4.83
N LEU A 23 11.49 10.65 3.58
CA LEU A 23 12.12 9.42 3.08
C LEU A 23 13.38 9.04 3.87
N GLN A 24 14.14 10.03 4.37
CA GLN A 24 15.27 9.84 5.28
C GLN A 24 14.83 9.56 6.73
N LYS A 25 13.52 9.48 7.02
CA LYS A 25 12.93 9.31 8.35
C LYS A 25 13.23 10.46 9.33
N LYS A 26 13.57 11.65 8.81
CA LYS A 26 13.75 12.91 9.55
C LYS A 26 12.41 13.65 9.61
N TYR A 27 11.42 13.01 10.24
CA TYR A 27 10.02 13.46 10.20
C TYR A 27 9.81 14.83 10.83
N GLU A 28 10.50 15.14 11.93
CA GLU A 28 10.42 16.43 12.62
C GLU A 28 10.89 17.57 11.71
N ASN A 29 12.03 17.36 11.01
CA ASN A 29 12.56 18.34 10.07
C ASN A 29 11.63 18.50 8.87
N SER A 30 11.02 17.39 8.39
CA SER A 30 10.01 17.43 7.35
C SER A 30 8.80 18.26 7.78
N LEU A 31 8.29 18.08 9.00
CA LEU A 31 7.16 18.83 9.54
C LEU A 31 7.45 20.33 9.64
N ILE A 32 8.68 20.73 9.97
CA ILE A 32 9.08 22.15 9.98
C ILE A 32 8.91 22.77 8.57
N GLU A 33 9.38 22.08 7.53
CA GLU A 33 9.24 22.55 6.15
C GLU A 33 7.78 22.54 5.68
N LEU A 34 7.01 21.50 6.01
CA LEU A 34 5.59 21.42 5.66
C LEU A 34 4.75 22.51 6.33
N ASN A 35 5.05 22.86 7.58
CA ASN A 35 4.37 23.94 8.28
C ASN A 35 4.63 25.33 7.66
N LYS A 36 5.83 25.56 7.09
CA LYS A 36 6.10 26.80 6.31
C LYS A 36 5.14 26.90 5.11
N ILE A 37 4.91 25.77 4.40
CA ILE A 37 3.96 25.73 3.28
C ILE A 37 2.54 25.94 3.78
N TYR A 38 2.15 25.28 4.90
CA TYR A 38 0.80 25.38 5.44
C TYR A 38 0.42 26.82 5.80
N ASN A 39 1.36 27.56 6.36
CA ASN A 39 1.14 28.97 6.74
C ASN A 39 0.98 29.91 5.54
N GLN A 40 1.61 29.58 4.41
CA GLN A 40 1.55 30.39 3.18
C GLN A 40 0.41 29.96 2.26
N ASN A 41 0.21 28.66 2.09
CA ASN A 41 -0.80 28.07 1.19
C ASN A 41 -1.35 26.76 1.77
N PRO A 42 -2.38 26.81 2.63
CA PRO A 42 -3.01 25.62 3.22
C PRO A 42 -3.65 24.68 2.18
N GLY A 43 -3.84 25.14 0.94
CA GLY A 43 -4.38 24.37 -0.18
C GLY A 43 -3.34 23.69 -1.05
N PHE A 44 -2.04 23.81 -0.72
CA PHE A 44 -0.97 23.23 -1.50
C PHE A 44 -1.15 21.70 -1.66
N HIS A 45 -0.83 21.19 -2.86
CA HIS A 45 -1.05 19.80 -3.22
C HIS A 45 -0.34 18.81 -2.26
N ASN A 46 -1.05 17.75 -1.86
CA ASN A 46 -0.61 16.71 -0.93
C ASN A 46 -0.16 17.17 0.47
N LEU A 47 -0.26 18.47 0.78
CA LEU A 47 0.27 19.02 2.03
C LEU A 47 -0.33 18.37 3.27
N LEU A 48 -1.67 18.26 3.33
CA LEU A 48 -2.36 17.67 4.48
C LEU A 48 -2.02 16.21 4.70
N GLN A 49 -1.87 15.45 3.59
CA GLN A 49 -1.40 14.06 3.67
C GLN A 49 0.01 14.00 4.26
N ASN A 50 0.93 14.78 3.71
CA ASN A 50 2.33 14.75 4.15
C ASN A 50 2.46 15.16 5.64
N ILE A 51 1.67 16.13 6.10
CA ILE A 51 1.66 16.51 7.51
C ILE A 51 1.16 15.35 8.38
N ILE A 52 -0.03 14.79 8.09
CA ILE A 52 -0.60 13.75 8.95
C ILE A 52 0.22 12.46 8.93
N GLU A 53 0.81 12.10 7.78
CA GLU A 53 1.66 10.90 7.64
C GLU A 53 2.97 11.04 8.44
N ASN A 54 3.63 12.21 8.39
CA ASN A 54 4.82 12.47 9.20
C ASN A 54 4.50 12.47 10.69
N LYS A 55 3.39 13.12 11.11
CA LYS A 55 2.93 13.12 12.50
C LYS A 55 2.63 11.70 13.00
N MET A 56 1.93 10.88 12.23
CA MET A 56 1.68 9.48 12.56
C MET A 56 2.97 8.66 12.63
N SER A 57 3.95 8.95 11.78
CA SER A 57 5.24 8.24 11.77
C SER A 57 6.06 8.42 13.04
N ILE A 58 5.82 9.49 13.80
CA ILE A 58 6.45 9.77 15.09
C ILE A 58 5.45 9.71 16.26
N PHE A 59 4.24 9.18 16.06
CA PHE A 59 3.17 9.12 17.06
C PHE A 59 2.85 10.49 17.68
N ASP A 60 3.01 11.57 16.92
CA ASP A 60 2.50 12.89 17.28
C ASP A 60 1.04 12.97 16.84
N TRP A 61 0.14 12.81 17.79
CA TRP A 61 -1.30 12.82 17.54
C TRP A 61 -1.98 14.15 17.94
N GLU A 62 -1.19 15.18 18.21
CA GLU A 62 -1.71 16.52 18.39
C GLU A 62 -2.48 16.97 17.12
N ASN A 63 -3.69 17.47 17.32
CA ASN A 63 -4.59 17.89 16.24
C ASN A 63 -4.97 16.80 15.22
N PHE A 64 -4.78 15.50 15.53
CA PHE A 64 -5.07 14.38 14.62
C PHE A 64 -6.52 14.39 14.14
N ASP A 65 -7.48 14.56 15.05
CA ASP A 65 -8.91 14.57 14.71
C ASP A 65 -9.30 15.78 13.85
N TYR A 66 -8.69 16.93 14.09
CA TYR A 66 -8.89 18.12 13.27
C TYR A 66 -8.40 17.90 11.84
N LEU A 67 -7.17 17.40 11.68
CA LEU A 67 -6.60 17.09 10.36
C LEU A 67 -7.43 16.03 9.62
N LYS A 68 -7.85 14.99 10.33
CA LYS A 68 -8.71 13.92 9.80
C LYS A 68 -10.06 14.50 9.31
N LYS A 69 -10.73 15.35 10.09
CA LYS A 69 -11.96 16.03 9.70
C LYS A 69 -11.76 16.93 8.48
N LEU A 70 -10.67 17.69 8.44
CA LEU A 70 -10.35 18.59 7.32
C LEU A 70 -10.10 17.81 6.03
N ILE A 71 -9.32 16.74 6.08
CA ILE A 71 -9.07 15.84 4.93
C ILE A 71 -10.39 15.27 4.43
N LYS A 72 -11.22 14.70 5.32
CA LYS A 72 -12.54 14.15 4.95
C LYS A 72 -13.40 15.17 4.23
N LYS A 73 -13.52 16.40 4.79
CA LYS A 73 -14.30 17.49 4.19
C LYS A 73 -13.80 17.81 2.77
N LYS A 74 -12.48 17.99 2.60
CA LYS A 74 -11.90 18.36 1.30
C LYS A 74 -12.01 17.23 0.25
N ILE A 75 -11.95 15.96 0.64
CA ILE A 75 -12.22 14.82 -0.27
C ILE A 75 -13.68 14.85 -0.73
N LEU A 76 -14.63 15.05 0.17
CA LEU A 76 -16.07 15.12 -0.17
C LEU A 76 -16.42 16.34 -1.05
N GLU A 77 -15.66 17.42 -0.94
CA GLU A 77 -15.77 18.61 -1.80
C GLU A 77 -15.04 18.46 -3.13
N ASN A 78 -14.45 17.30 -3.42
CA ASN A 78 -13.62 17.01 -4.60
C ASN A 78 -12.44 17.98 -4.80
N LYS A 79 -11.92 18.54 -3.70
CA LYS A 79 -10.82 19.52 -3.71
C LYS A 79 -9.45 18.88 -3.59
N ILE A 80 -9.39 17.70 -2.97
CA ILE A 80 -8.16 16.93 -2.80
C ILE A 80 -8.44 15.44 -2.95
N PHE A 81 -7.37 14.70 -3.11
CA PHE A 81 -7.26 13.29 -2.78
C PHE A 81 -6.02 13.07 -1.91
N ILE A 82 -5.95 11.93 -1.24
CA ILE A 82 -4.74 11.43 -0.58
C ILE A 82 -4.38 10.08 -1.20
N ASP A 83 -3.18 9.59 -0.92
CA ASP A 83 -2.75 8.28 -1.41
C ASP A 83 -3.83 7.21 -1.18
N PRO A 84 -4.26 6.48 -2.23
CA PRO A 84 -5.35 5.53 -2.15
C PRO A 84 -5.17 4.41 -1.13
N LEU A 85 -3.91 4.05 -0.79
CA LEU A 85 -3.65 3.08 0.27
C LEU A 85 -3.62 3.74 1.64
N PHE A 86 -3.11 4.98 1.75
CA PHE A 86 -3.00 5.67 3.02
C PHE A 86 -4.35 6.00 3.66
N ILE A 87 -5.41 6.21 2.84
CA ILE A 87 -6.76 6.52 3.36
C ILE A 87 -7.29 5.43 4.31
N TYR A 88 -6.89 4.16 4.12
CA TYR A 88 -7.29 3.03 4.97
C TYR A 88 -6.74 3.12 6.40
N TYR A 89 -5.64 3.85 6.61
CA TYR A 89 -5.09 4.06 7.95
C TYR A 89 -5.82 5.15 8.73
N LEU A 90 -6.58 5.98 8.01
CA LEU A 90 -7.32 7.12 8.59
C LEU A 90 -8.81 6.85 8.75
N PHE A 91 -9.44 6.14 7.78
CA PHE A 91 -10.89 6.06 7.70
C PHE A 91 -11.38 4.64 7.42
N ASP A 92 -12.19 4.13 8.31
CA ASP A 92 -13.03 2.94 8.09
C ASP A 92 -14.36 3.40 7.48
N ASN A 93 -14.31 3.80 6.19
CA ASN A 93 -15.47 4.29 5.44
C ASN A 93 -15.33 4.01 3.94
N PRO A 94 -15.90 2.90 3.43
CA PRO A 94 -15.78 2.51 2.03
C PRO A 94 -16.28 3.57 1.04
N GLY A 95 -17.33 4.33 1.40
CA GLY A 95 -17.84 5.42 0.56
C GLY A 95 -16.84 6.57 0.41
N LEU A 96 -16.17 6.96 1.49
CA LEU A 96 -15.12 7.98 1.46
C LEU A 96 -13.89 7.50 0.69
N GLN A 97 -13.51 6.22 0.88
CA GLN A 97 -12.40 5.59 0.15
C GLN A 97 -12.68 5.60 -1.36
N LYS A 98 -13.90 5.26 -1.79
CA LYS A 98 -14.33 5.36 -3.20
C LYS A 98 -14.25 6.81 -3.73
N ASN A 99 -14.74 7.80 -2.97
CA ASN A 99 -14.66 9.20 -3.38
C ASN A 99 -13.21 9.67 -3.55
N ASN A 100 -12.34 9.27 -2.62
CA ASN A 100 -10.91 9.56 -2.71
C ASN A 100 -10.27 8.99 -3.98
N VAL A 101 -10.58 7.73 -4.30
CA VAL A 101 -10.10 7.07 -5.52
C VAL A 101 -10.64 7.76 -6.77
N ASN A 102 -11.91 8.14 -6.78
CA ASN A 102 -12.48 8.88 -7.92
C ASN A 102 -11.75 10.20 -8.14
N ASN A 103 -11.47 10.96 -7.08
CA ASN A 103 -10.71 12.21 -7.17
C ASN A 103 -9.29 11.95 -7.72
N PHE A 104 -8.60 10.92 -7.19
CA PHE A 104 -7.28 10.52 -7.65
C PHE A 104 -7.27 10.12 -9.13
N ILE A 105 -8.20 9.29 -9.58
CA ILE A 105 -8.28 8.82 -10.96
C ILE A 105 -8.64 9.96 -11.91
N ASN A 106 -9.57 10.84 -11.53
CA ASN A 106 -9.96 11.99 -12.33
C ASN A 106 -8.78 12.95 -12.52
N ASP A 107 -7.99 13.21 -11.51
CA ASP A 107 -6.81 14.05 -11.59
C ASP A 107 -5.71 13.38 -12.44
N LYS A 108 -5.39 12.12 -12.13
CA LYS A 108 -4.33 11.36 -12.82
C LYS A 108 -4.57 11.23 -14.32
N PHE A 109 -5.81 11.04 -14.74
CA PHE A 109 -6.18 10.81 -16.14
C PHE A 109 -6.89 11.99 -16.80
N LYS A 110 -6.86 13.18 -16.18
CA LYS A 110 -7.52 14.40 -16.68
C LYS A 110 -7.17 14.73 -18.14
N ASN A 111 -5.89 14.59 -18.50
CA ASN A 111 -5.36 14.89 -19.83
C ASN A 111 -4.94 13.63 -20.60
N PHE A 112 -5.41 12.46 -20.17
CA PHE A 112 -4.98 11.19 -20.76
C PHE A 112 -5.89 10.82 -21.92
N SER A 113 -5.33 10.74 -23.13
CA SER A 113 -6.06 10.27 -24.30
C SER A 113 -6.29 8.77 -24.20
N LYS A 114 -7.57 8.37 -24.09
CA LYS A 114 -7.93 6.96 -24.05
C LYS A 114 -7.68 6.31 -25.41
N THR A 115 -6.78 5.36 -25.48
CA THR A 115 -6.59 4.55 -26.67
C THR A 115 -7.71 3.51 -26.72
N ASN A 116 -8.61 3.63 -27.71
CA ASN A 116 -9.69 2.65 -27.90
C ASN A 116 -9.12 1.37 -28.57
N LEU A 117 -8.39 0.59 -27.79
CA LEU A 117 -7.95 -0.72 -28.23
C LEU A 117 -9.15 -1.67 -28.19
N LYS A 118 -9.67 -2.05 -29.36
CA LYS A 118 -10.65 -3.13 -29.45
C LYS A 118 -9.92 -4.44 -29.15
N ARG A 119 -10.13 -5.00 -27.97
CA ARG A 119 -9.62 -6.31 -27.59
C ARG A 119 -10.68 -7.36 -27.87
N ASN A 120 -10.53 -8.10 -28.95
CA ASN A 120 -11.38 -9.23 -29.26
C ASN A 120 -10.92 -10.44 -28.43
N LYS A 121 -11.89 -11.23 -27.94
CA LYS A 121 -11.58 -12.54 -27.37
C LYS A 121 -10.87 -13.37 -28.42
N THR A 122 -9.70 -13.88 -28.09
CA THR A 122 -8.99 -14.82 -28.94
C THR A 122 -9.45 -16.23 -28.59
N LYS A 123 -9.62 -17.09 -29.60
CA LYS A 123 -9.85 -18.52 -29.36
C LYS A 123 -8.49 -19.16 -29.14
N ASN A 124 -8.13 -19.37 -27.86
CA ASN A 124 -6.93 -20.09 -27.49
C ASN A 124 -7.29 -21.51 -27.03
N ASP A 125 -6.40 -22.49 -27.21
CA ASP A 125 -6.61 -23.85 -26.68
C ASP A 125 -6.58 -23.85 -25.14
N LYS A 126 -5.77 -22.96 -24.55
CA LYS A 126 -5.70 -22.72 -23.10
C LYS A 126 -5.97 -21.25 -22.80
N ILE A 127 -6.56 -20.99 -21.64
CA ILE A 127 -6.76 -19.60 -21.18
C ILE A 127 -5.40 -19.00 -20.79
N LYS A 128 -5.05 -17.87 -21.37
CA LYS A 128 -3.79 -17.16 -21.11
C LYS A 128 -3.99 -16.05 -20.08
N ILE A 129 -3.30 -16.18 -18.95
CA ILE A 129 -3.37 -15.25 -17.83
C ILE A 129 -2.06 -14.48 -17.75
N GLY A 130 -2.14 -13.15 -17.81
CA GLY A 130 -1.02 -12.26 -17.57
C GLY A 130 -1.06 -11.66 -16.16
N TYR A 131 -0.05 -11.93 -15.34
CA TYR A 131 0.13 -11.30 -14.03
C TYR A 131 1.02 -10.06 -14.15
N PHE A 132 0.47 -8.90 -13.81
CA PHE A 132 1.16 -7.61 -13.83
C PHE A 132 1.52 -7.20 -12.41
N SER A 133 2.79 -6.92 -12.14
CA SER A 133 3.23 -6.50 -10.81
C SER A 133 4.49 -5.64 -10.84
N GLY A 134 4.53 -4.64 -9.95
CA GLY A 134 5.74 -3.91 -9.57
C GLY A 134 6.52 -4.60 -8.45
N ASP A 135 6.09 -5.79 -8.00
CA ASP A 135 6.54 -6.40 -6.75
C ASP A 135 7.21 -7.77 -6.95
N PHE A 136 7.77 -8.04 -8.15
CA PHE A 136 8.57 -9.25 -8.39
C PHE A 136 9.99 -9.14 -7.79
N TYR A 137 10.06 -8.80 -6.50
CA TYR A 137 11.28 -8.72 -5.71
C TYR A 137 10.99 -9.20 -4.27
N ASP A 138 11.87 -8.98 -3.30
CA ASP A 138 11.62 -9.31 -1.89
C ASP A 138 10.46 -8.48 -1.33
N HIS A 139 9.25 -8.91 -1.61
CA HIS A 139 8.01 -8.22 -1.29
C HIS A 139 6.90 -9.20 -0.87
N PRO A 140 6.04 -8.85 0.09
CA PRO A 140 4.93 -9.72 0.53
C PRO A 140 4.07 -10.28 -0.60
N VAL A 141 3.77 -9.49 -1.64
CA VAL A 141 2.96 -9.94 -2.79
C VAL A 141 3.62 -11.12 -3.48
N LEU A 142 4.94 -11.05 -3.77
CA LEU A 142 5.66 -12.17 -4.38
C LEU A 142 5.62 -13.41 -3.49
N HIS A 143 5.93 -13.25 -2.20
CA HIS A 143 5.95 -14.35 -1.24
C HIS A 143 4.59 -15.06 -1.15
N ILE A 144 3.51 -14.29 -1.09
CA ILE A 144 2.14 -14.81 -0.99
C ILE A 144 1.71 -15.49 -2.29
N MET A 145 2.05 -14.92 -3.46
CA MET A 145 1.62 -15.40 -4.78
C MET A 145 2.40 -16.60 -5.30
N THR A 146 3.60 -16.86 -4.78
CA THR A 146 4.49 -17.92 -5.30
C THR A 146 3.80 -19.27 -5.39
N ASN A 147 3.03 -19.65 -4.39
CA ASN A 147 2.32 -20.93 -4.38
C ASN A 147 1.20 -20.99 -5.43
N ILE A 148 0.56 -19.88 -5.74
CA ILE A 148 -0.41 -19.76 -6.84
C ILE A 148 0.29 -19.98 -8.17
N PHE A 149 1.40 -19.28 -8.43
CA PHE A 149 2.15 -19.41 -9.69
C PHE A 149 2.63 -20.85 -9.92
N LYS A 150 3.12 -21.52 -8.87
CA LYS A 150 3.61 -22.89 -8.93
C LYS A 150 2.51 -23.91 -9.23
N ASN A 151 1.33 -23.74 -8.64
CA ASN A 151 0.25 -24.73 -8.64
C ASN A 151 -0.87 -24.44 -9.65
N HIS A 152 -0.64 -23.54 -10.61
CA HIS A 152 -1.59 -23.36 -11.70
C HIS A 152 -1.83 -24.66 -12.46
N ASP A 153 -3.09 -24.92 -12.79
CA ASP A 153 -3.47 -26.01 -13.69
C ASP A 153 -2.93 -25.74 -15.10
N LYS A 154 -1.77 -26.34 -15.40
CA LYS A 154 -1.07 -26.20 -16.69
C LYS A 154 -1.80 -26.88 -17.85
N PHE A 155 -2.84 -27.68 -17.58
CA PHE A 155 -3.65 -28.27 -18.63
C PHE A 155 -4.59 -27.24 -19.24
N ASN A 156 -5.26 -26.43 -18.41
CA ASN A 156 -6.25 -25.45 -18.84
C ASN A 156 -5.69 -24.03 -19.01
N PHE A 157 -4.56 -23.70 -18.35
CA PHE A 157 -4.01 -22.36 -18.30
C PHE A 157 -2.56 -22.26 -18.76
N GLU A 158 -2.22 -21.16 -19.39
CA GLU A 158 -0.84 -20.68 -19.54
C GLU A 158 -0.69 -19.35 -18.80
N ILE A 159 0.30 -19.26 -17.91
CA ILE A 159 0.54 -18.03 -17.13
C ILE A 159 1.78 -17.29 -17.64
N TYR A 160 1.66 -15.97 -17.68
CA TYR A 160 2.67 -15.02 -18.13
C TYR A 160 2.92 -14.00 -17.03
N ALA A 161 4.15 -13.56 -16.84
CA ALA A 161 4.48 -12.46 -15.95
C ALA A 161 4.85 -11.20 -16.76
N PHE A 162 4.34 -10.06 -16.32
CA PHE A 162 4.67 -8.73 -16.83
C PHE A 162 5.17 -7.89 -15.66
N SER A 163 6.49 -7.90 -15.47
CA SER A 163 7.15 -7.22 -14.35
C SER A 163 7.42 -5.77 -14.69
N HIS A 164 6.80 -4.85 -13.95
CA HIS A 164 7.18 -3.44 -13.94
C HIS A 164 7.94 -3.04 -12.66
N THR A 165 8.56 -4.04 -12.00
CA THR A 165 9.45 -3.82 -10.87
C THR A 165 10.58 -2.89 -11.27
N PRO A 166 10.87 -1.84 -10.47
CA PRO A 166 12.00 -0.96 -10.72
C PRO A 166 13.32 -1.75 -10.81
N ILE A 167 14.20 -1.36 -11.74
CA ILE A 167 15.45 -2.10 -12.03
C ILE A 167 16.31 -2.22 -10.78
N GLU A 168 16.38 -1.18 -9.96
CA GLU A 168 17.14 -1.16 -8.70
C GLU A 168 16.61 -2.15 -7.64
N LYS A 169 15.39 -2.68 -7.83
CA LYS A 169 14.78 -3.71 -6.97
C LYS A 169 14.95 -5.11 -7.53
N ASN A 170 15.45 -5.23 -8.76
CA ASN A 170 15.63 -6.52 -9.40
C ASN A 170 16.73 -7.33 -8.70
N ASN A 171 16.39 -8.49 -8.17
CA ASN A 171 17.27 -9.36 -7.40
C ASN A 171 16.94 -10.85 -7.62
N HIS A 172 17.67 -11.73 -6.93
CA HIS A 172 17.51 -13.18 -7.03
C HIS A 172 16.10 -13.72 -6.74
N TRP A 173 15.22 -12.95 -6.07
CA TRP A 173 13.85 -13.40 -5.76
C TRP A 173 13.01 -13.64 -7.01
N LYS A 174 13.23 -12.85 -8.05
CA LYS A 174 12.59 -13.07 -9.36
C LYS A 174 12.97 -14.45 -9.94
N GLU A 175 14.23 -14.83 -9.82
CA GLU A 175 14.75 -16.10 -10.35
C GLU A 175 14.06 -17.33 -9.76
N LEU A 176 13.59 -17.22 -8.51
CA LEU A 176 12.84 -18.28 -7.83
C LEU A 176 11.48 -18.58 -8.46
N VAL A 177 10.89 -17.62 -9.18
CA VAL A 177 9.52 -17.74 -9.71
C VAL A 177 9.44 -17.76 -11.24
N VAL A 178 10.49 -17.33 -11.94
CA VAL A 178 10.52 -17.23 -13.41
C VAL A 178 10.11 -18.56 -14.07
N GLY A 179 10.57 -19.70 -13.55
CA GLY A 179 10.29 -21.04 -14.09
C GLY A 179 8.82 -21.48 -13.94
N TYR A 180 7.98 -20.77 -13.21
CA TYR A 180 6.57 -21.11 -13.10
C TYR A 180 5.74 -20.55 -14.26
N PHE A 181 6.27 -19.52 -14.96
CA PHE A 181 5.60 -18.85 -16.07
C PHE A 181 6.02 -19.45 -17.43
N LYS A 182 5.09 -19.43 -18.39
CA LYS A 182 5.41 -19.72 -19.79
C LYS A 182 6.45 -18.73 -20.34
N LYS A 183 6.28 -17.43 -19.99
CA LYS A 183 7.21 -16.35 -20.29
C LYS A 183 7.17 -15.32 -19.18
N PHE A 184 8.31 -14.71 -18.91
CA PHE A 184 8.49 -13.63 -17.96
C PHE A 184 9.02 -12.41 -18.70
N TYR A 185 8.27 -11.31 -18.69
CA TYR A 185 8.61 -10.08 -19.40
C TYR A 185 8.94 -8.96 -18.40
N GLU A 186 10.11 -8.35 -18.57
CA GLU A 186 10.48 -7.10 -17.91
C GLU A 186 9.92 -5.92 -18.70
N ILE A 187 8.95 -5.22 -18.16
CA ILE A 187 8.26 -4.13 -18.85
C ILE A 187 8.48 -2.77 -18.20
N SER A 188 9.36 -2.66 -17.20
CA SER A 188 9.61 -1.41 -16.44
C SER A 188 10.00 -0.25 -17.36
N ASN A 189 10.85 -0.50 -18.37
CA ASN A 189 11.33 0.50 -19.33
C ASN A 189 10.53 0.56 -20.64
N MET A 190 9.45 -0.22 -20.77
CA MET A 190 8.63 -0.22 -21.97
C MET A 190 7.58 0.89 -21.90
N SER A 191 7.28 1.54 -23.02
CA SER A 191 6.09 2.40 -23.15
C SER A 191 4.80 1.58 -23.02
N ASP A 192 3.71 2.21 -22.62
CA ASP A 192 2.41 1.52 -22.55
C ASP A 192 1.99 0.95 -23.90
N GLU A 193 2.26 1.67 -25.00
CA GLU A 193 1.99 1.19 -26.36
C GLU A 193 2.73 -0.11 -26.69
N ASN A 194 4.01 -0.20 -26.35
CA ASN A 194 4.80 -1.42 -26.55
C ASN A 194 4.30 -2.58 -25.68
N ILE A 195 3.82 -2.29 -24.46
CA ILE A 195 3.20 -3.29 -23.60
C ILE A 195 1.89 -3.79 -24.22
N PHE A 196 1.07 -2.91 -24.78
CA PHE A 196 -0.15 -3.31 -25.47
C PHE A 196 0.12 -4.23 -26.64
N ARG A 197 1.11 -3.89 -27.50
CA ARG A 197 1.52 -4.73 -28.63
C ARG A 197 2.04 -6.11 -28.15
N LEU A 198 2.79 -6.13 -27.06
CA LEU A 198 3.30 -7.36 -26.47
C LEU A 198 2.18 -8.26 -25.95
N VAL A 199 1.24 -7.72 -25.19
CA VAL A 199 0.09 -8.45 -24.62
C VAL A 199 -0.82 -8.97 -25.75
N GLU A 200 -1.02 -8.19 -26.81
CA GLU A 200 -1.76 -8.61 -27.99
C GLU A 200 -1.06 -9.74 -28.75
N LYS A 201 0.26 -9.63 -28.97
CA LYS A 201 1.09 -10.69 -29.58
C LYS A 201 0.99 -12.01 -28.81
N GLU A 202 1.03 -11.95 -27.48
CA GLU A 202 0.90 -13.14 -26.64
C GLU A 202 -0.55 -13.63 -26.52
N LYS A 203 -1.54 -12.84 -26.98
CA LYS A 203 -2.98 -13.15 -26.94
C LYS A 203 -3.47 -13.43 -25.51
N ILE A 204 -3.12 -12.54 -24.57
CA ILE A 204 -3.54 -12.66 -23.17
C ILE A 204 -5.06 -12.44 -23.06
N ASP A 205 -5.76 -13.42 -22.46
CA ASP A 205 -7.21 -13.38 -22.26
C ASP A 205 -7.59 -12.62 -20.99
N ILE A 206 -6.83 -12.80 -19.91
CA ILE A 206 -7.09 -12.21 -18.60
C ILE A 206 -5.81 -11.51 -18.11
N ALA A 207 -5.91 -10.23 -17.82
CA ALA A 207 -4.85 -9.47 -17.15
C ALA A 207 -5.19 -9.31 -15.67
N ILE A 208 -4.31 -9.77 -14.79
CA ILE A 208 -4.45 -9.64 -13.34
C ILE A 208 -3.45 -8.59 -12.84
N ASP A 209 -3.97 -7.50 -12.29
CA ASP A 209 -3.19 -6.47 -11.62
C ASP A 209 -2.96 -6.86 -10.15
N LEU A 210 -1.71 -7.16 -9.80
CA LEU A 210 -1.30 -7.50 -8.44
C LEU A 210 -0.87 -6.28 -7.61
N SER A 211 -0.71 -5.12 -8.24
CA SER A 211 -0.25 -3.89 -7.58
C SER A 211 -1.42 -2.97 -7.19
N GLY A 212 -2.40 -2.83 -8.05
CA GLY A 212 -3.50 -1.90 -7.84
C GLY A 212 -3.03 -0.45 -7.72
N LEU A 213 -3.60 0.32 -6.79
CA LEU A 213 -3.22 1.72 -6.52
C LEU A 213 -2.16 1.81 -5.41
N THR A 214 -1.07 1.07 -5.56
CA THR A 214 0.07 1.11 -4.64
C THR A 214 1.31 1.70 -5.28
N LYS A 215 2.41 1.78 -4.53
CA LYS A 215 3.69 2.25 -5.05
C LYS A 215 4.16 1.38 -6.22
N TYR A 216 4.76 1.99 -7.22
CA TYR A 216 5.22 1.36 -8.46
C TYR A 216 4.10 0.80 -9.36
N SER A 217 2.82 1.13 -9.11
CA SER A 217 1.73 0.71 -10.00
C SER A 217 1.80 1.37 -11.39
N ARG A 218 1.34 0.63 -12.42
CA ARG A 218 1.17 1.16 -13.78
C ARG A 218 -0.30 1.16 -14.18
N THR A 219 -1.09 1.95 -13.46
CA THR A 219 -2.55 2.07 -13.63
C THR A 219 -2.98 2.42 -15.05
N SER A 220 -2.12 3.14 -15.81
CA SER A 220 -2.37 3.53 -17.22
C SER A 220 -2.58 2.33 -18.13
N ILE A 221 -1.91 1.22 -17.88
CA ILE A 221 -2.07 -0.02 -18.65
C ILE A 221 -3.52 -0.51 -18.55
N PHE A 222 -4.06 -0.53 -17.34
CA PHE A 222 -5.43 -1.01 -17.08
C PHE A 222 -6.49 0.03 -17.45
N TYR A 223 -6.18 1.32 -17.34
CA TYR A 223 -7.05 2.41 -17.79
C TYR A 223 -7.41 2.26 -19.28
N ASN A 224 -6.44 1.87 -20.11
CA ASN A 224 -6.59 1.67 -21.56
C ASN A 224 -7.07 0.26 -21.97
N ARG A 225 -7.38 -0.62 -21.02
CA ARG A 225 -7.82 -2.01 -21.25
C ARG A 225 -6.80 -2.84 -22.02
N VAL A 226 -5.81 -3.35 -21.30
CA VAL A 226 -4.70 -4.15 -21.87
C VAL A 226 -5.13 -5.56 -22.31
N ALA A 227 -6.20 -6.14 -21.74
CA ALA A 227 -6.72 -7.47 -22.09
C ALA A 227 -8.26 -7.48 -22.15
N PRO A 228 -8.89 -8.51 -22.77
CA PRO A 228 -10.35 -8.67 -22.81
C PRO A 228 -11.00 -8.66 -21.43
N ILE A 229 -10.38 -9.29 -20.44
CA ILE A 229 -10.80 -9.32 -19.03
C ILE A 229 -9.68 -8.75 -18.17
N GLN A 230 -10.04 -7.84 -17.27
CA GLN A 230 -9.10 -7.21 -16.33
C GLN A 230 -9.57 -7.42 -14.90
N VAL A 231 -8.65 -7.86 -14.04
CA VAL A 231 -8.93 -8.27 -12.66
C VAL A 231 -7.95 -7.59 -11.71
N SER A 232 -8.45 -6.96 -10.66
CA SER A 232 -7.63 -6.50 -9.52
C SER A 232 -7.55 -7.61 -8.49
N TYR A 233 -6.33 -7.88 -8.00
CA TYR A 233 -6.14 -8.92 -6.99
C TYR A 233 -4.98 -8.61 -6.05
N LEU A 234 -5.20 -8.80 -4.79
CA LEU A 234 -4.29 -8.91 -3.67
C LEU A 234 -3.62 -7.61 -3.20
N GLY A 235 -2.84 -6.91 -4.04
CA GLY A 235 -1.96 -5.82 -3.58
C GLY A 235 -2.70 -4.57 -3.09
N TYR A 236 -3.91 -4.34 -3.58
CA TYR A 236 -4.76 -3.22 -3.19
C TYR A 236 -6.21 -3.69 -2.96
N PRO A 237 -6.75 -3.53 -1.74
CA PRO A 237 -8.07 -4.09 -1.39
C PRO A 237 -9.25 -3.21 -1.81
N GLY A 238 -9.02 -1.99 -2.31
CA GLY A 238 -10.05 -1.04 -2.70
C GLY A 238 -10.45 -1.13 -4.17
N THR A 239 -11.48 -0.37 -4.52
CA THR A 239 -11.82 -0.16 -5.93
C THR A 239 -10.68 0.57 -6.66
N MET A 240 -10.39 0.15 -7.88
CA MET A 240 -9.44 0.85 -8.77
C MET A 240 -10.01 2.17 -9.33
N GLY A 241 -11.32 2.38 -9.21
CA GLY A 241 -11.98 3.54 -9.80
C GLY A 241 -11.98 3.56 -11.33
N LEU A 242 -11.63 2.46 -11.99
CA LEU A 242 -11.51 2.34 -13.44
C LEU A 242 -12.70 1.60 -14.02
N LYS A 243 -13.43 2.21 -14.96
CA LYS A 243 -14.50 1.54 -15.72
C LYS A 243 -13.99 0.38 -16.60
N SER A 244 -12.69 0.32 -16.83
CA SER A 244 -12.02 -0.73 -17.60
C SER A 244 -11.64 -1.94 -16.77
N MET A 245 -11.65 -1.87 -15.43
CA MET A 245 -11.44 -3.00 -14.54
C MET A 245 -12.76 -3.74 -14.35
N ASP A 246 -12.78 -5.04 -14.71
CA ASP A 246 -14.02 -5.82 -14.72
C ASP A 246 -14.32 -6.46 -13.38
N TYR A 247 -13.29 -7.00 -12.71
CA TYR A 247 -13.44 -7.77 -11.49
C TYR A 247 -12.40 -7.39 -10.43
N ILE A 248 -12.78 -7.61 -9.17
CA ILE A 248 -11.87 -7.69 -8.04
C ILE A 248 -12.07 -9.02 -7.33
N ILE A 249 -10.96 -9.73 -7.04
CA ILE A 249 -10.99 -10.97 -6.25
C ILE A 249 -10.86 -10.62 -4.78
N ALA A 250 -11.80 -11.09 -3.97
CA ALA A 250 -11.87 -10.84 -2.54
C ALA A 250 -12.47 -12.04 -1.78
N ASP A 251 -12.71 -11.89 -0.50
CA ASP A 251 -13.56 -12.73 0.32
C ASP A 251 -14.63 -11.89 1.02
N SER A 252 -15.57 -12.56 1.68
CA SER A 252 -16.70 -11.91 2.32
C SER A 252 -16.36 -11.10 3.59
N ILE A 253 -15.14 -11.25 4.10
CA ILE A 253 -14.63 -10.49 5.24
C ILE A 253 -14.01 -9.18 4.76
N VAL A 254 -13.16 -9.24 3.73
CA VAL A 254 -12.47 -8.06 3.18
C VAL A 254 -13.43 -7.13 2.45
N ILE A 255 -14.37 -7.70 1.68
CA ILE A 255 -15.43 -6.93 1.03
C ILE A 255 -16.78 -7.55 1.41
N PRO A 256 -17.40 -7.09 2.51
CA PRO A 256 -18.75 -7.52 2.85
C PRO A 256 -19.74 -7.22 1.72
N LYS A 257 -20.77 -8.06 1.55
CA LYS A 257 -21.77 -7.87 0.48
C LYS A 257 -22.42 -6.49 0.48
N VAL A 258 -22.62 -5.89 1.66
CA VAL A 258 -23.20 -4.55 1.82
C VAL A 258 -22.32 -3.43 1.26
N ASP A 259 -21.01 -3.68 1.14
CA ASP A 259 -20.01 -2.72 0.68
C ASP A 259 -19.68 -2.82 -0.82
N GLN A 260 -20.23 -3.84 -1.53
CA GLN A 260 -20.05 -3.99 -2.99
C GLN A 260 -20.43 -2.72 -3.78
N LYS A 261 -21.42 -1.98 -3.32
CA LYS A 261 -21.86 -0.69 -3.90
C LYS A 261 -20.77 0.38 -3.98
N HIS A 262 -19.69 0.20 -3.20
CA HIS A 262 -18.54 1.09 -3.17
C HIS A 262 -17.44 0.69 -4.15
N TYR A 263 -17.61 -0.41 -4.89
CA TYR A 263 -16.67 -0.88 -5.91
C TYR A 263 -17.27 -0.66 -7.29
N LEU A 264 -16.44 -0.31 -8.28
CA LEU A 264 -16.86 -0.27 -9.68
C LEU A 264 -16.76 -1.65 -10.32
N GLU A 265 -15.82 -2.46 -9.84
CA GLU A 265 -15.56 -3.82 -10.26
C GLU A 265 -16.64 -4.76 -9.72
N LYS A 266 -16.92 -5.82 -10.47
CA LYS A 266 -17.72 -6.94 -9.96
C LYS A 266 -16.87 -7.73 -8.96
N VAL A 267 -17.33 -7.84 -7.72
CA VAL A 267 -16.62 -8.60 -6.69
C VAL A 267 -16.79 -10.10 -6.92
N THR A 268 -15.67 -10.81 -7.06
CA THR A 268 -15.62 -12.27 -7.14
C THR A 268 -15.09 -12.80 -5.81
N TYR A 269 -15.91 -13.59 -5.12
CA TYR A 269 -15.58 -14.12 -3.81
C TYR A 269 -14.88 -15.47 -3.88
N LEU A 270 -13.71 -15.56 -3.22
CA LEU A 270 -13.13 -16.83 -2.85
C LEU A 270 -13.86 -17.41 -1.61
N PRO A 271 -13.97 -18.75 -1.51
CA PRO A 271 -14.83 -19.37 -0.49
C PRO A 271 -14.33 -19.24 0.96
N ARG A 272 -13.05 -18.94 1.16
CA ARG A 272 -12.42 -18.83 2.49
C ARG A 272 -11.72 -17.51 2.65
N CYS A 273 -10.45 -17.43 2.29
CA CYS A 273 -9.60 -16.25 2.43
C CYS A 273 -9.07 -15.84 1.06
N TYR A 274 -9.11 -14.54 0.75
CA TYR A 274 -8.60 -14.04 -0.52
C TYR A 274 -7.07 -14.00 -0.56
N ILE A 275 -6.41 -13.99 0.61
CA ILE A 275 -4.96 -14.06 0.72
C ILE A 275 -4.51 -15.52 0.63
N PRO A 276 -3.77 -15.94 -0.41
CA PRO A 276 -3.21 -17.28 -0.48
C PRO A 276 -2.12 -17.45 0.57
N SER A 277 -2.02 -18.65 1.14
CA SER A 277 -0.94 -19.00 2.07
C SER A 277 0.20 -19.65 1.32
N SER A 278 1.43 -19.17 1.52
CA SER A 278 2.64 -19.81 1.02
C SER A 278 3.75 -19.70 2.06
N ASN A 279 4.36 -20.85 2.41
CA ASN A 279 5.53 -20.91 3.27
C ASN A 279 6.82 -21.18 2.49
N GLU A 280 6.77 -21.34 1.18
CA GLU A 280 7.91 -21.82 0.39
C GLU A 280 9.10 -20.88 0.42
N LEU A 281 8.86 -19.58 0.25
CA LEU A 281 9.93 -18.58 0.29
C LEU A 281 10.32 -18.18 1.73
N LEU A 282 9.44 -18.42 2.71
CA LEU A 282 9.65 -18.10 4.12
C LEU A 282 10.39 -19.20 4.89
N SER A 283 10.65 -20.34 4.28
CA SER A 283 11.15 -21.56 4.96
C SER A 283 12.62 -21.51 5.38
N LYS A 284 13.40 -20.52 4.99
CA LYS A 284 14.74 -20.29 5.56
C LYS A 284 14.61 -19.72 6.97
N LYS A 285 14.24 -20.57 7.93
CA LYS A 285 14.31 -20.20 9.34
C LYS A 285 15.75 -19.79 9.64
N SER A 286 15.91 -18.61 10.24
CA SER A 286 17.19 -18.23 10.82
C SER A 286 17.55 -19.24 11.90
N ASN A 287 18.76 -19.79 11.85
CA ASN A 287 19.29 -20.65 12.93
C ASN A 287 19.63 -19.85 14.19
N LYS A 288 19.49 -18.52 14.14
CA LYS A 288 19.79 -17.63 15.26
C LYS A 288 18.67 -17.75 16.30
N LYS A 289 19.00 -18.25 17.47
CA LYS A 289 18.11 -18.29 18.64
C LYS A 289 18.28 -16.98 19.41
N PHE A 290 17.18 -16.39 19.81
CA PHE A 290 17.16 -15.22 20.68
C PHE A 290 16.47 -15.62 22.00
N SER A 291 17.05 -15.21 23.12
CA SER A 291 16.38 -15.22 24.41
C SER A 291 15.51 -13.95 24.58
N ARG A 292 14.63 -13.95 25.55
CA ARG A 292 13.87 -12.74 25.91
C ARG A 292 14.79 -11.63 26.42
N SER A 293 15.83 -11.98 27.17
CA SER A 293 16.85 -11.04 27.66
C SER A 293 17.62 -10.36 26.54
N ASP A 294 17.97 -11.08 25.45
CA ASP A 294 18.63 -10.49 24.27
C ASP A 294 17.79 -9.41 23.61
N LEU A 295 16.47 -9.45 23.81
CA LEU A 295 15.48 -8.55 23.21
C LEU A 295 14.92 -7.53 24.19
N ASN A 296 15.49 -7.44 25.41
CA ASN A 296 15.00 -6.59 26.51
C ASN A 296 13.52 -6.86 26.85
N LEU A 297 13.08 -8.11 26.75
CA LEU A 297 11.72 -8.52 27.07
C LEU A 297 11.66 -9.17 28.46
N PRO A 298 10.58 -8.99 29.22
CA PRO A 298 10.43 -9.61 30.53
C PRO A 298 10.30 -11.13 30.39
N GLU A 299 10.95 -11.88 31.34
CA GLU A 299 11.07 -13.33 31.26
C GLU A 299 9.72 -14.08 31.32
N ARG A 300 8.79 -13.61 32.16
CA ARG A 300 7.56 -14.34 32.51
C ARG A 300 6.26 -13.61 32.09
N GLU A 301 6.34 -12.40 31.59
CA GLU A 301 5.16 -11.62 31.22
C GLU A 301 4.67 -11.97 29.84
N ILE A 302 3.39 -11.67 29.59
CA ILE A 302 2.81 -11.78 28.25
C ILE A 302 3.37 -10.67 27.38
N VAL A 303 3.86 -11.01 26.19
CA VAL A 303 4.36 -10.06 25.20
C VAL A 303 3.35 -9.95 24.07
N PHE A 304 2.64 -8.83 24.01
CA PHE A 304 1.87 -8.46 22.84
C PHE A 304 2.81 -7.81 21.81
N CYS A 305 2.71 -8.19 20.55
CA CYS A 305 3.63 -7.76 19.50
C CYS A 305 2.91 -6.98 18.41
N ALA A 306 3.46 -5.80 18.03
CA ALA A 306 2.94 -4.96 16.95
C ALA A 306 4.09 -4.39 16.11
N PHE A 307 4.52 -5.10 15.07
CA PHE A 307 5.63 -4.70 14.19
C PHE A 307 5.19 -3.96 12.92
N HIS A 308 4.04 -3.31 12.98
CA HIS A 308 3.55 -2.43 11.91
C HIS A 308 4.46 -1.21 11.73
N ASN A 309 4.42 -0.63 10.55
CA ASN A 309 5.00 0.71 10.37
C ASN A 309 4.24 1.71 11.24
N PRO A 310 4.93 2.67 11.90
CA PRO A 310 4.31 3.62 12.83
C PRO A 310 3.12 4.37 12.26
N HIS A 311 3.16 4.81 10.99
CA HIS A 311 2.06 5.52 10.34
C HIS A 311 0.77 4.70 10.17
N LYS A 312 0.79 3.39 10.45
CA LYS A 312 -0.41 2.52 10.47
C LYS A 312 -1.08 2.49 11.83
N ILE A 313 -0.46 3.07 12.86
CA ILE A 313 -0.94 3.06 14.22
C ILE A 313 -1.51 4.44 14.53
N ASN A 314 -2.83 4.51 14.67
CA ASN A 314 -3.54 5.73 15.02
C ASN A 314 -3.93 5.75 16.50
N PRO A 315 -4.40 6.90 17.06
CA PRO A 315 -4.82 7.00 18.45
C PRO A 315 -5.89 5.97 18.83
N GLU A 316 -6.83 5.69 17.93
CA GLU A 316 -7.97 4.80 18.20
C GLU A 316 -7.49 3.37 18.51
N ILE A 317 -6.62 2.81 17.66
CA ILE A 317 -6.08 1.46 17.89
C ILE A 317 -5.13 1.41 19.08
N PHE A 318 -4.31 2.44 19.30
CA PHE A 318 -3.43 2.51 20.45
C PHE A 318 -4.20 2.52 21.77
N ASN A 319 -5.30 3.27 21.85
CA ASN A 319 -6.19 3.29 23.00
C ASN A 319 -6.82 1.91 23.29
N VAL A 320 -7.13 1.12 22.25
CA VAL A 320 -7.58 -0.27 22.43
C VAL A 320 -6.46 -1.12 23.03
N TRP A 321 -5.23 -1.00 22.55
CA TRP A 321 -4.07 -1.73 23.11
C TRP A 321 -3.78 -1.34 24.56
N VAL A 322 -3.88 -0.07 24.90
CA VAL A 322 -3.76 0.41 26.30
C VAL A 322 -4.82 -0.26 27.20
N LYS A 323 -6.07 -0.35 26.73
CA LYS A 323 -7.14 -1.02 27.49
C LYS A 323 -6.83 -2.52 27.71
N ILE A 324 -6.29 -3.20 26.68
CA ILE A 324 -5.86 -4.60 26.78
C ILE A 324 -4.75 -4.74 27.84
N LEU A 325 -3.70 -3.90 27.74
CA LEU A 325 -2.58 -3.91 28.67
C LEU A 325 -3.05 -3.65 30.11
N LYS A 326 -3.95 -2.69 30.34
CA LYS A 326 -4.50 -2.42 31.68
C LYS A 326 -5.25 -3.62 32.28
N ARG A 327 -5.98 -4.38 31.45
CA ARG A 327 -6.67 -5.59 31.88
C ARG A 327 -5.71 -6.77 32.10
N THR A 328 -4.57 -6.80 31.42
CA THR A 328 -3.55 -7.85 31.50
C THR A 328 -2.34 -7.31 32.25
N LYS A 329 -2.41 -7.27 33.60
CA LYS A 329 -1.44 -6.59 34.47
C LYS A 329 0.02 -6.98 34.22
N LYS A 330 0.30 -8.28 33.98
CA LYS A 330 1.64 -8.82 33.72
C LYS A 330 1.86 -8.97 32.21
N SER A 331 1.91 -7.84 31.48
CA SER A 331 2.14 -7.85 30.04
C SER A 331 2.84 -6.57 29.58
N VAL A 332 3.49 -6.68 28.43
CA VAL A 332 4.12 -5.57 27.72
C VAL A 332 3.64 -5.51 26.27
N LEU A 333 3.73 -4.34 25.64
CA LEU A 333 3.57 -4.16 24.21
C LEU A 333 4.95 -4.01 23.57
N TRP A 334 5.34 -4.98 22.74
CA TRP A 334 6.57 -4.95 21.97
C TRP A 334 6.31 -4.39 20.59
N ILE A 335 6.87 -3.22 20.31
CA ILE A 335 6.55 -2.43 19.11
C ILE A 335 7.82 -2.04 18.34
N LYS A 336 7.72 -1.98 17.03
CA LYS A 336 8.84 -1.58 16.17
C LYS A 336 8.90 -0.06 16.06
N SER A 337 10.00 0.54 16.53
CA SER A 337 10.37 1.92 16.20
C SER A 337 11.85 2.18 16.46
N ASN A 338 12.54 2.74 15.44
CA ASN A 338 13.94 3.16 15.56
C ASN A 338 14.10 4.68 15.72
N ASN A 339 12.99 5.44 15.64
CA ASN A 339 13.01 6.89 15.78
C ASN A 339 12.89 7.28 17.27
N LYS A 340 13.82 8.13 17.75
CA LYS A 340 13.86 8.56 19.16
C LYS A 340 12.62 9.35 19.56
N THR A 341 12.16 10.27 18.73
CA THR A 341 10.96 11.08 18.98
C THR A 341 9.71 10.21 19.01
N ALA A 342 9.59 9.25 18.09
CA ALA A 342 8.48 8.29 18.10
C ALA A 342 8.43 7.48 19.41
N LYS A 343 9.60 7.01 19.91
CA LYS A 343 9.67 6.30 21.21
C LYS A 343 9.21 7.18 22.35
N LYS A 344 9.69 8.44 22.40
CA LYS A 344 9.31 9.42 23.43
C LYS A 344 7.79 9.70 23.38
N ASN A 345 7.28 10.01 22.20
CA ASN A 345 5.86 10.35 22.01
C ASN A 345 4.94 9.18 22.40
N LEU A 346 5.27 7.95 21.99
CA LEU A 346 4.42 6.81 22.30
C LEU A 346 4.40 6.49 23.81
N ARG A 347 5.54 6.64 24.50
CA ARG A 347 5.60 6.52 25.96
C ARG A 347 4.77 7.62 26.64
N TYR A 348 4.87 8.85 26.16
CA TYR A 348 4.04 9.96 26.63
C TYR A 348 2.55 9.66 26.46
N GLN A 349 2.13 9.16 25.30
CA GLN A 349 0.72 8.77 25.07
C GLN A 349 0.26 7.61 25.99
N ALA A 350 1.16 6.69 26.32
CA ALA A 350 0.87 5.63 27.29
C ALA A 350 0.63 6.21 28.69
N GLU A 351 1.51 7.11 29.13
CA GLU A 351 1.42 7.79 30.43
C GLU A 351 0.15 8.64 30.55
N GLU A 352 -0.15 9.47 29.56
CA GLU A 352 -1.40 10.25 29.48
C GLU A 352 -2.65 9.36 29.56
N SER A 353 -2.54 8.16 28.99
CA SER A 353 -3.59 7.14 29.07
C SER A 353 -3.60 6.38 30.41
N GLY A 354 -2.76 6.73 31.39
CA GLY A 354 -2.63 6.06 32.70
C GLY A 354 -2.07 4.63 32.62
N LEU A 355 -1.19 4.36 31.65
CA LEU A 355 -0.41 3.14 31.53
C LEU A 355 1.06 3.44 31.86
N ASN A 356 1.70 2.61 32.70
CA ASN A 356 3.15 2.72 32.92
C ASN A 356 3.90 2.66 31.58
N PRO A 357 4.66 3.72 31.18
CA PRO A 357 5.34 3.80 29.89
C PRO A 357 6.41 2.74 29.68
N GLU A 358 6.97 2.16 30.73
CA GLU A 358 7.95 1.07 30.63
C GLU A 358 7.34 -0.25 30.12
N ARG A 359 6.01 -0.34 30.09
CA ARG A 359 5.31 -1.47 29.47
C ARG A 359 5.28 -1.38 27.94
N ILE A 360 5.81 -0.30 27.36
CA ILE A 360 6.06 -0.16 25.92
C ILE A 360 7.52 -0.45 25.66
N VAL A 361 7.79 -1.63 25.12
CA VAL A 361 9.14 -2.11 24.77
C VAL A 361 9.36 -1.93 23.26
N PHE A 362 10.53 -1.48 22.88
CA PHE A 362 10.85 -1.22 21.46
C PHE A 362 11.84 -2.27 20.92
N ALA A 363 11.52 -2.79 19.70
CA ALA A 363 12.39 -3.66 18.93
C ALA A 363 13.47 -2.84 18.19
#